data_258496b576c5986330381656532d1736
#
_entry.id   258496b576c5986330381656532d1736
#
_cell.length_a   1.000
_cell.length_b   1.000
_cell.length_c   1.000
_cell.angle_alpha   90.00
_cell.angle_beta   90.00
_cell.angle_gamma   90.00
#
_symmetry.space_group_name_H-M   'P 1'
#
loop_
_entity.id
_entity.type
_entity.pdbx_description
1 polymer ?
#
loop_
_entity_poly.entity_id
_entity_poly.type
_entity_poly.pdbx_seq_one_letter_code
_entity_poly.pdbx_strand_id
1 'polypeptide(L)'
;MTSTITKNTSEINKLPAGGKNPNQFDVLEAWYPIHYIDDLDKSKLTRFTILNKDVVIWWDKQTSAFKVFEDKCPHRLVPLSEGRIAEDGLLECPYHGWAFSGNGECERIPQQPEGKRAETSQRACVKSFPTSVKQGLLFIFPGKPENAEKIEVPIIEAIEETPDEWVVLNTFRDLPYDALTLLENVIDSSHIPFTHHATVGNRDSVSPVELELVESGKNGFTGIWQDGPRKGTLGKQDTSFIAPGFVCHDLTAKQLGRTLTVVYATPIRKGECRLFARFPFKFASKLPAFFIKLTPRWYSHISNNRILEDDQIFLHYQ
;
A
#
# COMPACT_ATOMS: atom_id res chain seq x y z
N MET A 1 17.97 10.48 -38.75
CA MET A 1 16.65 10.79 -39.34
C MET A 1 15.71 10.94 -38.16
N THR A 2 15.35 12.16 -37.82
CA THR A 2 14.56 12.56 -36.64
C THR A 2 13.07 12.46 -37.05
N SER A 3 12.34 11.48 -36.54
CA SER A 3 10.89 11.42 -36.74
C SER A 3 10.18 12.21 -35.67
N THR A 4 9.71 13.37 -36.03
CA THR A 4 8.86 14.27 -35.23
C THR A 4 7.46 13.66 -35.16
N ILE A 5 7.06 13.14 -34.01
CA ILE A 5 5.68 12.75 -33.75
C ILE A 5 4.91 13.99 -33.32
N THR A 6 4.22 14.61 -34.25
CA THR A 6 3.20 15.63 -33.95
C THR A 6 1.95 14.94 -33.44
N LYS A 7 1.73 14.96 -32.13
CA LYS A 7 0.44 14.56 -31.54
C LYS A 7 -0.57 15.69 -31.71
N ASN A 8 -1.68 15.35 -32.34
CA ASN A 8 -2.87 16.19 -32.47
C ASN A 8 -3.48 16.45 -31.07
N THR A 9 -3.33 17.65 -30.57
CA THR A 9 -3.85 18.11 -29.27
C THR A 9 -5.34 18.46 -29.29
N SER A 10 -6.06 18.21 -30.37
CA SER A 10 -7.46 18.65 -30.55
C SER A 10 -8.54 17.61 -30.15
N GLU A 11 -8.18 16.40 -29.75
CA GLU A 11 -9.15 15.36 -29.37
C GLU A 11 -9.35 15.15 -27.85
N ILE A 12 -8.61 15.89 -27.00
CA ILE A 12 -8.67 15.70 -25.54
C ILE A 12 -9.91 16.34 -24.90
N ASN A 13 -10.68 17.17 -25.61
CA ASN A 13 -11.75 17.98 -25.02
C ASN A 13 -13.19 17.55 -25.35
N LYS A 14 -13.44 16.27 -25.66
CA LYS A 14 -14.81 15.74 -25.83
C LYS A 14 -15.04 14.47 -25.04
N LEU A 15 -14.91 14.54 -23.72
CA LEU A 15 -15.50 13.50 -22.86
C LEU A 15 -16.92 13.95 -22.49
N PRO A 16 -17.95 13.11 -22.71
CA PRO A 16 -19.28 13.39 -22.23
C PRO A 16 -19.25 13.42 -20.70
N ALA A 17 -19.84 14.44 -20.11
CA ALA A 17 -19.99 14.55 -18.67
C ALA A 17 -20.73 13.29 -18.16
N GLY A 18 -20.05 12.45 -17.34
CA GLY A 18 -20.67 11.36 -16.59
C GLY A 18 -20.39 9.93 -17.06
N GLY A 19 -19.70 9.69 -18.18
CA GLY A 19 -19.32 8.33 -18.60
C GLY A 19 -17.92 7.93 -18.13
N LYS A 20 -17.79 6.86 -17.31
CA LYS A 20 -16.47 6.27 -17.00
C LYS A 20 -15.86 5.76 -18.31
N ASN A 21 -14.65 6.21 -18.64
CA ASN A 21 -13.91 5.67 -19.78
C ASN A 21 -13.58 4.20 -19.48
N PRO A 22 -14.02 3.21 -20.28
CA PRO A 22 -13.77 1.79 -20.01
C PRO A 22 -12.28 1.41 -19.98
N ASN A 23 -11.42 2.26 -20.55
CA ASN A 23 -9.97 2.09 -20.56
C ASN A 23 -9.27 2.80 -19.39
N GLN A 24 -10.00 3.50 -18.54
CA GLN A 24 -9.44 4.18 -17.38
C GLN A 24 -9.54 3.28 -16.14
N PHE A 25 -8.43 3.17 -15.41
CA PHE A 25 -8.40 2.49 -14.12
C PHE A 25 -9.18 3.30 -13.07
N ASP A 26 -10.05 2.63 -12.32
CA ASP A 26 -10.78 3.28 -11.23
C ASP A 26 -10.00 3.11 -9.91
N VAL A 27 -9.33 4.15 -9.49
CA VAL A 27 -8.49 4.15 -8.28
C VAL A 27 -9.28 3.88 -6.98
N LEU A 28 -10.60 4.04 -6.98
CA LEU A 28 -11.40 3.68 -5.82
C LEU A 28 -11.72 2.17 -5.77
N GLU A 29 -11.78 1.51 -6.91
CA GLU A 29 -12.10 0.09 -7.04
C GLU A 29 -10.80 -0.74 -6.99
N ALA A 30 -10.03 -0.61 -5.91
CA ALA A 30 -8.78 -1.32 -5.70
C ALA A 30 -8.44 -1.48 -4.22
N TRP A 31 -7.62 -2.46 -3.91
CA TRP A 31 -7.08 -2.70 -2.58
C TRP A 31 -5.82 -1.91 -2.32
N TYR A 32 -5.75 -1.26 -1.16
CA TYR A 32 -4.58 -0.51 -0.70
C TYR A 32 -4.12 -1.00 0.67
N PRO A 33 -2.84 -1.29 0.88
CA PRO A 33 -2.32 -1.54 2.22
C PRO A 33 -2.30 -0.22 3.00
N ILE A 34 -2.70 -0.26 4.26
CA ILE A 34 -2.73 0.93 5.12
C ILE A 34 -1.86 0.81 6.36
N HIS A 35 -1.60 -0.44 6.80
CA HIS A 35 -0.74 -0.66 7.97
C HIS A 35 -0.18 -2.09 8.01
N TYR A 36 0.98 -2.29 8.66
CA TYR A 36 1.39 -3.62 9.12
C TYR A 36 0.61 -4.00 10.37
N ILE A 37 0.06 -5.23 10.41
CA ILE A 37 -0.75 -5.69 11.57
C ILE A 37 0.07 -5.78 12.86
N ASP A 38 1.37 -6.06 12.76
CA ASP A 38 2.28 -6.16 13.90
C ASP A 38 2.56 -4.79 14.58
N ASP A 39 2.29 -3.69 13.88
CA ASP A 39 2.48 -2.33 14.38
C ASP A 39 1.16 -1.73 14.92
N LEU A 40 0.04 -2.47 14.84
CA LEU A 40 -1.25 -2.06 15.34
C LEU A 40 -1.49 -2.59 16.76
N ASP A 41 -1.77 -1.67 17.68
CA ASP A 41 -2.20 -2.01 19.05
C ASP A 41 -3.70 -2.29 19.06
N LYS A 42 -4.09 -3.53 19.34
CA LYS A 42 -5.50 -3.97 19.40
C LYS A 42 -6.33 -3.26 20.47
N SER A 43 -5.69 -2.58 21.41
CA SER A 43 -6.37 -1.81 22.48
C SER A 43 -6.60 -0.35 22.12
N LYS A 44 -6.06 0.12 20.97
CA LYS A 44 -6.08 1.52 20.57
C LYS A 44 -6.77 1.72 19.25
N LEU A 45 -7.23 2.93 19.04
CA LEU A 45 -7.68 3.44 17.76
C LEU A 45 -6.49 4.03 17.00
N THR A 46 -6.37 3.71 15.72
CA THR A 46 -5.30 4.24 14.86
C THR A 46 -5.92 5.04 13.74
N ARG A 47 -5.60 6.33 13.67
CA ARG A 47 -6.02 7.20 12.57
C ARG A 47 -5.11 7.02 11.37
N PHE A 48 -5.70 7.02 10.18
CA PHE A 48 -4.98 7.07 8.92
C PHE A 48 -5.75 7.93 7.90
N THR A 49 -5.08 8.42 6.88
CA THR A 49 -5.72 9.11 5.75
C THR A 49 -5.41 8.36 4.47
N ILE A 50 -6.41 8.06 3.68
CA ILE A 50 -6.26 7.40 2.37
C ILE A 50 -7.13 8.10 1.34
N LEU A 51 -6.55 8.41 0.15
CA LEU A 51 -7.26 9.08 -0.94
C LEU A 51 -8.03 10.32 -0.46
N ASN A 52 -7.39 11.12 0.39
CA ASN A 52 -7.95 12.33 1.01
C ASN A 52 -9.16 12.10 1.93
N LYS A 53 -9.32 10.88 2.46
CA LYS A 53 -10.36 10.52 3.43
C LYS A 53 -9.71 10.05 4.71
N ASP A 54 -10.11 10.66 5.82
CA ASP A 54 -9.68 10.20 7.15
C ASP A 54 -10.46 8.93 7.52
N VAL A 55 -9.73 7.93 8.02
CA VAL A 55 -10.27 6.65 8.48
C VAL A 55 -9.73 6.32 9.86
N VAL A 56 -10.48 5.54 10.62
CA VAL A 56 -10.08 4.96 11.90
C VAL A 56 -9.96 3.45 11.77
N ILE A 57 -8.81 2.92 12.18
CA ILE A 57 -8.52 1.49 12.27
C ILE A 57 -8.72 1.07 13.72
N TRP A 58 -9.44 -0.02 13.97
CA TRP A 58 -9.68 -0.54 15.30
C TRP A 58 -9.87 -2.06 15.30
N TRP A 59 -9.66 -2.67 16.47
CA TRP A 59 -9.81 -4.10 16.65
C TRP A 59 -11.21 -4.43 17.15
N ASP A 60 -11.99 -5.09 16.31
CA ASP A 60 -13.30 -5.62 16.71
C ASP A 60 -13.10 -6.97 17.43
N LYS A 61 -13.39 -6.99 18.74
CA LYS A 61 -13.27 -8.20 19.56
C LYS A 61 -14.29 -9.27 19.18
N GLN A 62 -15.45 -8.88 18.68
CA GLN A 62 -16.53 -9.81 18.34
C GLN A 62 -16.17 -10.66 17.12
N THR A 63 -15.61 -10.05 16.09
CA THR A 63 -15.19 -10.73 14.87
C THR A 63 -13.72 -11.12 14.87
N SER A 64 -12.95 -10.73 15.91
CA SER A 64 -11.49 -10.92 15.98
C SER A 64 -10.77 -10.43 14.73
N ALA A 65 -11.13 -9.24 14.24
CA ALA A 65 -10.61 -8.65 13.02
C ALA A 65 -10.39 -7.15 13.15
N PHE A 66 -9.42 -6.62 12.40
CA PHE A 66 -9.28 -5.18 12.23
C PHE A 66 -10.40 -4.65 11.31
N LYS A 67 -11.06 -3.61 11.74
CA LYS A 67 -12.09 -2.88 11.00
C LYS A 67 -11.62 -1.48 10.68
N VAL A 68 -12.14 -0.93 9.59
CA VAL A 68 -11.83 0.43 9.15
C VAL A 68 -13.11 1.17 8.85
N PHE A 69 -13.29 2.32 9.52
CA PHE A 69 -14.43 3.20 9.32
C PHE A 69 -14.00 4.56 8.81
N GLU A 70 -14.90 5.28 8.14
CA GLU A 70 -14.72 6.71 7.94
C GLU A 70 -14.61 7.38 9.32
N ASP A 71 -13.58 8.19 9.52
CA ASP A 71 -13.29 8.80 10.82
C ASP A 71 -14.23 9.98 11.13
N LYS A 72 -15.53 9.66 11.11
CA LYS A 72 -16.61 10.64 11.36
C LYS A 72 -17.78 9.97 12.03
N CYS A 73 -18.14 10.45 13.21
CA CYS A 73 -19.38 10.07 13.86
C CYS A 73 -20.60 10.63 13.08
N PRO A 74 -21.59 9.82 12.70
CA PRO A 74 -22.75 10.28 11.93
C PRO A 74 -23.60 11.32 12.65
N HIS A 75 -23.49 11.43 13.98
CA HIS A 75 -24.25 12.38 14.78
C HIS A 75 -23.79 13.83 14.60
N ARG A 76 -22.50 14.12 14.82
CA ARG A 76 -21.94 15.48 14.80
C ARG A 76 -20.58 15.59 14.10
N LEU A 77 -20.22 14.60 13.31
CA LEU A 77 -19.05 14.54 12.45
C LEU A 77 -17.70 14.65 13.19
N VAL A 78 -17.68 14.43 14.51
CA VAL A 78 -16.43 14.38 15.26
C VAL A 78 -15.63 13.13 14.90
N PRO A 79 -14.29 13.19 14.94
CA PRO A 79 -13.45 12.02 14.68
C PRO A 79 -13.74 10.88 15.65
N LEU A 80 -13.96 9.68 15.13
CA LEU A 80 -14.12 8.47 15.92
C LEU A 80 -12.78 7.99 16.48
N SER A 81 -11.67 8.35 15.82
CA SER A 81 -10.32 8.06 16.29
C SER A 81 -9.96 8.69 17.64
N GLU A 82 -10.68 9.74 18.03
CA GLU A 82 -10.56 10.36 19.38
C GLU A 82 -11.39 9.62 20.45
N GLY A 83 -12.13 8.58 20.06
CA GLY A 83 -12.97 7.78 20.91
C GLY A 83 -12.23 6.64 21.62
N ARG A 84 -12.95 5.55 21.86
CA ARG A 84 -12.39 4.37 22.52
C ARG A 84 -13.07 3.08 22.07
N ILE A 85 -12.42 1.95 22.32
CA ILE A 85 -13.06 0.65 22.30
C ILE A 85 -13.69 0.43 23.69
N ALA A 86 -15.01 0.38 23.75
CA ALA A 86 -15.76 0.18 24.98
C ALA A 86 -15.55 -1.25 25.55
N GLU A 87 -15.99 -1.50 26.79
CA GLU A 87 -15.84 -2.80 27.44
C GLU A 87 -16.60 -3.92 26.68
N ASP A 88 -17.75 -3.57 26.10
CA ASP A 88 -18.57 -4.45 25.25
C ASP A 88 -17.94 -4.71 23.86
N GLY A 89 -16.83 -4.08 23.55
CA GLY A 89 -16.07 -4.24 22.31
C GLY A 89 -16.54 -3.35 21.16
N LEU A 90 -17.50 -2.45 21.37
CA LEU A 90 -17.98 -1.50 20.38
C LEU A 90 -17.01 -0.31 20.25
N LEU A 91 -16.98 0.32 19.09
CA LEU A 91 -16.30 1.60 18.89
C LEU A 91 -17.19 2.73 19.39
N GLU A 92 -16.79 3.40 20.48
CA GLU A 92 -17.55 4.46 21.14
C GLU A 92 -17.05 5.84 20.75
N CYS A 93 -17.96 6.69 20.29
CA CYS A 93 -17.70 8.10 19.97
C CYS A 93 -17.41 8.92 21.24
N PRO A 94 -16.37 9.76 21.26
CA PRO A 94 -15.97 10.48 22.45
C PRO A 94 -16.95 11.59 22.86
N TYR A 95 -17.82 12.04 21.92
CA TYR A 95 -18.63 13.23 22.16
C TYR A 95 -19.95 12.92 22.89
N HIS A 96 -20.72 11.93 22.43
CA HIS A 96 -22.01 11.59 23.03
C HIS A 96 -22.20 10.09 23.29
N GLY A 97 -21.13 9.31 23.27
CA GLY A 97 -21.16 7.88 23.61
C GLY A 97 -21.90 6.99 22.59
N TRP A 98 -22.18 7.49 21.37
CA TRP A 98 -22.72 6.62 20.32
C TRP A 98 -21.74 5.49 20.05
N ALA A 99 -22.21 4.25 20.02
CA ALA A 99 -21.36 3.08 19.89
C ALA A 99 -21.73 2.25 18.70
N PHE A 100 -20.73 1.73 18.00
CA PHE A 100 -20.86 1.09 16.68
C PHE A 100 -20.26 -0.31 16.69
N SER A 101 -20.97 -1.27 16.06
CA SER A 101 -20.49 -2.62 15.81
C SER A 101 -19.46 -2.66 14.68
N GLY A 102 -18.78 -3.79 14.49
CA GLY A 102 -17.80 -4.01 13.43
C GLY A 102 -18.31 -3.81 11.99
N ASN A 103 -19.64 -3.82 11.80
CA ASN A 103 -20.30 -3.54 10.52
C ASN A 103 -20.64 -2.06 10.31
N GLY A 104 -20.40 -1.21 11.35
CA GLY A 104 -20.73 0.21 11.32
C GLY A 104 -22.16 0.53 11.74
N GLU A 105 -22.94 -0.44 12.20
CA GLU A 105 -24.28 -0.25 12.74
C GLU A 105 -24.21 0.42 14.12
N CYS A 106 -25.11 1.36 14.39
CA CYS A 106 -25.21 1.97 15.70
C CYS A 106 -25.94 1.02 16.64
N GLU A 107 -25.26 0.59 17.69
CA GLU A 107 -25.81 -0.35 18.68
C GLU A 107 -26.29 0.36 19.95
N ARG A 108 -25.80 1.56 20.22
CA ARG A 108 -26.14 2.29 21.44
C ARG A 108 -26.10 3.80 21.25
N ILE A 109 -27.18 4.45 21.70
CA ILE A 109 -27.30 5.90 21.88
C ILE A 109 -27.66 6.18 23.33
N PRO A 110 -26.71 6.52 24.22
CA PRO A 110 -26.97 6.56 25.66
C PRO A 110 -28.04 7.56 26.13
N GLN A 111 -28.20 8.66 25.40
CA GLN A 111 -29.09 9.75 25.78
C GLN A 111 -30.40 9.80 25.00
N GLN A 112 -30.77 8.73 24.31
CA GLN A 112 -32.06 8.72 23.64
C GLN A 112 -33.20 8.52 24.64
N PRO A 113 -34.38 9.15 24.41
CA PRO A 113 -35.57 8.95 25.25
C PRO A 113 -36.02 7.49 25.25
N GLU A 114 -36.59 7.05 26.38
CA GLU A 114 -37.15 5.71 26.50
C GLU A 114 -38.21 5.42 25.40
N GLY A 115 -38.14 4.21 24.82
CA GLY A 115 -39.00 3.77 23.73
C GLY A 115 -38.62 4.33 22.34
N LYS A 116 -37.60 5.19 22.23
CA LYS A 116 -37.02 5.58 20.92
C LYS A 116 -35.96 4.58 20.51
N ARG A 117 -35.89 4.33 19.22
CA ARG A 117 -34.91 3.40 18.61
C ARG A 117 -34.20 4.08 17.45
N ALA A 118 -33.58 5.23 17.72
CA ALA A 118 -32.88 6.01 16.71
C ALA A 118 -31.63 5.28 16.18
N GLU A 119 -31.04 4.37 16.97
CA GLU A 119 -29.92 3.50 16.60
C GLU A 119 -30.26 2.59 15.40
N THR A 120 -31.52 2.20 15.20
CA THR A 120 -31.94 1.34 14.06
C THR A 120 -31.98 2.08 12.73
N SER A 121 -31.77 3.41 12.73
CA SER A 121 -31.78 4.21 11.51
C SER A 121 -30.48 4.02 10.72
N GLN A 122 -30.59 3.83 9.41
CA GLN A 122 -29.40 3.84 8.54
C GLN A 122 -28.59 5.14 8.61
N ARG A 123 -29.22 6.26 8.99
CA ARG A 123 -28.53 7.54 9.20
C ARG A 123 -27.65 7.54 10.46
N ALA A 124 -27.88 6.60 11.38
CA ALA A 124 -27.05 6.42 12.55
C ALA A 124 -25.82 5.53 12.28
N CYS A 125 -25.76 4.85 11.14
CA CYS A 125 -24.64 3.98 10.80
C CYS A 125 -23.42 4.79 10.37
N VAL A 126 -22.23 4.34 10.77
CA VAL A 126 -20.97 4.84 10.26
C VAL A 126 -20.57 4.09 8.98
N LYS A 127 -19.94 4.78 8.05
CA LYS A 127 -19.44 4.14 6.84
C LYS A 127 -18.26 3.24 7.17
N SER A 128 -18.44 1.93 6.97
CA SER A 128 -17.38 0.92 7.05
C SER A 128 -16.79 0.63 5.66
N PHE A 129 -15.53 0.20 5.66
CA PHE A 129 -14.83 -0.21 4.44
C PHE A 129 -14.48 -1.70 4.53
N PRO A 130 -14.58 -2.46 3.42
CA PRO A 130 -14.03 -3.81 3.36
C PRO A 130 -12.55 -3.84 3.72
N THR A 131 -12.16 -4.81 4.52
CA THR A 131 -10.77 -5.01 4.97
C THR A 131 -10.31 -6.42 4.67
N SER A 132 -9.03 -6.58 4.38
CA SER A 132 -8.39 -7.89 4.21
C SER A 132 -7.00 -7.87 4.84
N VAL A 133 -6.62 -8.96 5.49
CA VAL A 133 -5.25 -9.13 5.99
C VAL A 133 -4.55 -10.16 5.12
N LYS A 134 -3.50 -9.73 4.44
CA LYS A 134 -2.67 -10.58 3.58
C LYS A 134 -1.20 -10.33 3.87
N GLN A 135 -0.43 -11.40 4.06
CA GLN A 135 1.02 -11.35 4.27
C GLN A 135 1.48 -10.32 5.33
N GLY A 136 0.69 -10.15 6.40
CA GLY A 136 0.99 -9.22 7.50
C GLY A 136 0.62 -7.76 7.24
N LEU A 137 0.00 -7.43 6.11
CA LEU A 137 -0.54 -6.12 5.78
C LEU A 137 -2.06 -6.09 5.94
N LEU A 138 -2.57 -5.01 6.53
CA LEU A 138 -3.99 -4.67 6.54
C LEU A 138 -4.29 -3.86 5.28
N PHE A 139 -5.20 -4.37 4.46
CA PHE A 139 -5.70 -3.70 3.25
C PHE A 139 -7.11 -3.15 3.48
N ILE A 140 -7.41 -2.05 2.80
CA ILE A 140 -8.72 -1.43 2.70
C ILE A 140 -9.16 -1.38 1.23
N PHE A 141 -10.48 -1.50 1.00
CA PHE A 141 -11.12 -1.29 -0.29
C PHE A 141 -12.01 -0.04 -0.25
N PRO A 142 -11.58 1.09 -0.83
CA PRO A 142 -12.31 2.36 -0.78
C PRO A 142 -13.58 2.42 -1.64
N GLY A 143 -13.71 1.49 -2.59
CA GLY A 143 -14.77 1.42 -3.58
C GLY A 143 -16.10 0.90 -3.06
N LYS A 144 -16.91 0.32 -3.95
CA LYS A 144 -18.18 -0.27 -3.60
C LYS A 144 -17.96 -1.62 -2.93
N PRO A 145 -18.52 -1.87 -1.72
CA PRO A 145 -18.26 -3.11 -0.98
C PRO A 145 -18.53 -4.39 -1.77
N GLU A 146 -19.55 -4.39 -2.63
CA GLU A 146 -19.92 -5.53 -3.48
C GLU A 146 -18.88 -5.88 -4.56
N ASN A 147 -17.92 -5.03 -4.80
CA ASN A 147 -16.81 -5.27 -5.73
C ASN A 147 -15.54 -5.77 -5.06
N ALA A 148 -15.43 -5.63 -3.75
CA ALA A 148 -14.25 -6.03 -3.01
C ALA A 148 -13.90 -7.52 -3.18
N GLU A 149 -14.91 -8.40 -3.21
CA GLU A 149 -14.69 -9.84 -3.41
C GLU A 149 -14.32 -10.23 -4.85
N LYS A 150 -14.56 -9.32 -5.83
CA LYS A 150 -14.29 -9.56 -7.25
C LYS A 150 -12.88 -9.14 -7.66
N ILE A 151 -12.19 -8.40 -6.81
CA ILE A 151 -10.87 -7.84 -7.09
C ILE A 151 -9.88 -8.44 -6.11
N GLU A 152 -8.87 -9.10 -6.64
CA GLU A 152 -7.85 -9.73 -5.83
C GLU A 152 -6.97 -8.70 -5.13
N VAL A 153 -6.59 -9.01 -3.89
CA VAL A 153 -5.59 -8.23 -3.15
C VAL A 153 -4.23 -8.48 -3.79
N PRO A 154 -3.49 -7.44 -4.20
CA PRO A 154 -2.17 -7.64 -4.78
C PRO A 154 -1.21 -8.17 -3.70
N ILE A 155 -0.67 -9.36 -3.91
CA ILE A 155 0.24 -10.07 -2.99
C ILE A 155 1.50 -10.51 -3.70
N ILE A 156 2.48 -10.96 -2.94
CA ILE A 156 3.70 -11.56 -3.46
C ILE A 156 3.46 -13.06 -3.58
N GLU A 157 3.08 -13.53 -4.78
CA GLU A 157 2.71 -14.92 -5.04
C GLU A 157 3.79 -15.91 -4.61
N ALA A 158 5.05 -15.60 -4.91
CA ALA A 158 6.18 -16.45 -4.53
C ALA A 158 6.27 -16.74 -3.01
N ILE A 159 5.77 -15.85 -2.17
CA ILE A 159 5.71 -16.08 -0.71
C ILE A 159 4.55 -17.02 -0.36
N GLU A 160 3.40 -16.90 -1.04
CA GLU A 160 2.26 -17.80 -0.79
C GLU A 160 2.57 -19.23 -1.19
N GLU A 161 3.35 -19.44 -2.25
CA GLU A 161 3.74 -20.77 -2.72
C GLU A 161 4.66 -21.51 -1.73
N THR A 162 5.63 -20.80 -1.14
CA THR A 162 6.64 -21.38 -0.25
C THR A 162 6.96 -20.49 0.95
N PRO A 163 6.00 -20.23 1.87
CA PRO A 163 6.13 -19.20 2.91
C PRO A 163 7.33 -19.41 3.84
N ASP A 164 7.67 -20.66 4.15
CA ASP A 164 8.76 -21.01 5.07
C ASP A 164 10.17 -20.79 4.51
N GLU A 165 10.28 -20.62 3.19
CA GLU A 165 11.57 -20.45 2.50
C GLU A 165 12.03 -19.00 2.45
N TRP A 166 11.14 -18.05 2.78
CA TRP A 166 11.41 -16.63 2.68
C TRP A 166 11.69 -15.99 4.03
N VAL A 167 12.62 -15.06 4.02
CA VAL A 167 12.80 -14.08 5.10
C VAL A 167 12.44 -12.72 4.53
N VAL A 168 11.47 -12.04 5.14
CA VAL A 168 10.95 -10.76 4.63
C VAL A 168 11.33 -9.65 5.58
N LEU A 169 12.11 -8.69 5.08
CA LEU A 169 12.33 -7.42 5.76
C LEU A 169 11.26 -6.42 5.31
N ASN A 170 10.60 -5.81 6.28
CA ASN A 170 9.51 -4.89 6.05
C ASN A 170 9.87 -3.51 6.57
N THR A 171 9.54 -2.47 5.80
CA THR A 171 9.60 -1.08 6.26
C THR A 171 8.43 -0.29 5.67
N PHE A 172 8.08 0.83 6.30
CA PHE A 172 7.12 1.79 5.74
C PHE A 172 7.55 3.20 6.07
N ARG A 173 7.12 4.15 5.25
CA ARG A 173 7.38 5.57 5.47
C ARG A 173 6.33 6.43 4.78
N ASP A 174 5.90 7.51 5.46
CA ASP A 174 5.13 8.56 4.83
C ASP A 174 6.09 9.51 4.11
N LEU A 175 5.79 9.81 2.86
CA LEU A 175 6.66 10.52 1.93
C LEU A 175 5.96 11.81 1.47
N PRO A 176 6.69 12.95 1.36
CA PRO A 176 6.13 14.24 1.02
C PRO A 176 6.02 14.47 -0.50
N TYR A 177 5.56 13.46 -1.23
CA TYR A 177 5.28 13.52 -2.67
C TYR A 177 4.21 12.50 -3.07
N ASP A 178 3.67 12.63 -4.27
CA ASP A 178 2.57 11.79 -4.76
C ASP A 178 2.99 10.34 -4.99
N ALA A 179 2.02 9.42 -4.86
CA ALA A 179 2.24 8.00 -5.10
C ALA A 179 2.72 7.71 -6.53
N LEU A 180 2.33 8.51 -7.52
CA LEU A 180 2.81 8.35 -8.91
C LEU A 180 4.30 8.68 -9.02
N THR A 181 4.77 9.75 -8.41
CA THR A 181 6.20 10.11 -8.35
C THR A 181 7.03 8.99 -7.73
N LEU A 182 6.52 8.37 -6.63
CA LEU A 182 7.16 7.20 -6.04
C LEU A 182 7.21 6.02 -7.01
N LEU A 183 6.10 5.72 -7.70
CA LEU A 183 6.03 4.59 -8.63
C LEU A 183 6.93 4.77 -9.85
N GLU A 184 7.01 5.99 -10.40
CA GLU A 184 7.93 6.31 -11.49
C GLU A 184 9.39 6.07 -11.07
N ASN A 185 9.78 6.49 -9.88
CA ASN A 185 11.12 6.23 -9.34
C ASN A 185 11.38 4.72 -9.13
N VAL A 186 10.43 4.01 -8.51
CA VAL A 186 10.61 2.58 -8.24
C VAL A 186 10.71 1.75 -9.52
N ILE A 187 9.94 2.09 -10.56
CA ILE A 187 9.96 1.40 -11.85
C ILE A 187 11.24 1.73 -12.64
N ASP A 188 11.76 2.95 -12.53
CA ASP A 188 13.01 3.35 -13.19
C ASP A 188 14.22 2.78 -12.45
N SER A 189 14.79 1.70 -12.95
CA SER A 189 16.02 1.12 -12.38
C SER A 189 17.30 1.84 -12.79
N SER A 190 17.25 2.80 -13.71
CA SER A 190 18.42 3.50 -14.26
C SER A 190 19.09 4.46 -13.25
N HIS A 191 18.32 4.98 -12.28
CA HIS A 191 18.84 5.85 -11.22
C HIS A 191 19.71 5.10 -10.19
N ILE A 192 19.48 3.80 -10.00
CA ILE A 192 20.09 3.01 -8.91
C ILE A 192 21.62 3.13 -8.83
N PRO A 193 22.41 3.00 -9.92
CA PRO A 193 23.86 3.10 -9.83
C PRO A 193 24.36 4.45 -9.35
N PHE A 194 23.61 5.52 -9.63
CA PHE A 194 24.03 6.90 -9.35
C PHE A 194 23.50 7.39 -8.00
N THR A 195 22.19 7.35 -7.81
CA THR A 195 21.52 7.81 -6.60
C THR A 195 21.94 7.01 -5.38
N HIS A 196 22.00 5.68 -5.53
CA HIS A 196 22.36 4.77 -4.45
C HIS A 196 23.83 4.33 -4.46
N HIS A 197 24.73 5.11 -5.06
CA HIS A 197 26.15 4.76 -5.19
C HIS A 197 26.84 4.41 -3.86
N ALA A 198 26.47 5.06 -2.78
CA ALA A 198 27.04 4.82 -1.46
C ALA A 198 26.32 3.74 -0.65
N THR A 199 25.21 3.21 -1.13
CA THR A 199 24.37 2.23 -0.43
C THR A 199 24.29 0.90 -1.17
N VAL A 200 23.46 0.82 -2.20
CA VAL A 200 23.20 -0.43 -2.95
C VAL A 200 23.61 -0.37 -4.42
N GLY A 201 23.99 0.80 -4.93
CA GLY A 201 24.44 1.03 -6.29
C GLY A 201 25.97 1.20 -6.40
N ASN A 202 26.47 1.23 -7.65
CA ASN A 202 27.85 1.59 -7.98
C ASN A 202 27.89 2.25 -9.36
N ARG A 203 28.23 3.55 -9.41
CA ARG A 203 28.32 4.33 -10.66
C ARG A 203 29.38 3.84 -11.63
N ASP A 204 30.37 3.08 -11.15
CA ASP A 204 31.44 2.52 -11.98
C ASP A 204 31.03 1.20 -12.67
N SER A 205 29.86 0.65 -12.31
CA SER A 205 29.32 -0.61 -12.83
C SER A 205 28.01 -0.40 -13.59
N VAL A 206 27.95 0.64 -14.42
CA VAL A 206 26.73 0.99 -15.17
C VAL A 206 26.62 0.15 -16.44
N SER A 207 25.39 -0.26 -16.78
CA SER A 207 25.04 -0.89 -18.06
C SER A 207 23.80 -0.22 -18.64
N PRO A 208 23.60 -0.31 -19.97
CA PRO A 208 22.34 0.10 -20.58
C PRO A 208 21.16 -0.59 -19.90
N VAL A 209 20.07 0.14 -19.73
CA VAL A 209 18.84 -0.36 -19.11
C VAL A 209 17.76 -0.38 -20.18
N GLU A 210 17.31 -1.57 -20.54
CA GLU A 210 16.25 -1.79 -21.52
C GLU A 210 15.19 -2.68 -20.89
N LEU A 211 13.95 -2.17 -20.80
CA LEU A 211 12.79 -2.92 -20.37
C LEU A 211 12.04 -3.45 -21.59
N GLU A 212 12.01 -4.76 -21.76
CA GLU A 212 11.16 -5.44 -22.73
C GLU A 212 9.78 -5.67 -22.10
N LEU A 213 8.74 -5.00 -22.60
CA LEU A 213 7.37 -5.24 -22.14
C LEU A 213 6.87 -6.58 -22.68
N VAL A 214 6.48 -7.47 -21.77
CA VAL A 214 5.90 -8.79 -22.09
C VAL A 214 4.38 -8.65 -22.23
N GLU A 215 3.76 -7.96 -21.27
CA GLU A 215 2.32 -7.71 -21.24
C GLU A 215 2.05 -6.33 -20.67
N SER A 216 1.02 -5.64 -21.19
CA SER A 216 0.61 -4.34 -20.65
C SER A 216 -0.87 -4.09 -20.87
N GLY A 217 -1.50 -3.40 -19.92
CA GLY A 217 -2.91 -3.05 -19.97
C GLY A 217 -3.30 -2.04 -18.89
N LYS A 218 -4.60 -1.77 -18.78
CA LYS A 218 -5.11 -0.80 -17.79
C LYS A 218 -4.85 -1.19 -16.34
N ASN A 219 -4.63 -2.47 -16.07
CA ASN A 219 -4.42 -2.99 -14.72
C ASN A 219 -2.93 -3.13 -14.36
N GLY A 220 -2.03 -2.82 -15.28
CA GLY A 220 -0.59 -2.91 -15.04
C GLY A 220 0.20 -3.43 -16.22
N PHE A 221 1.42 -3.85 -15.94
CA PHE A 221 2.30 -4.48 -16.93
C PHE A 221 3.26 -5.48 -16.29
N THR A 222 3.81 -6.37 -17.11
CA THR A 222 4.98 -7.18 -16.81
C THR A 222 6.07 -6.90 -17.84
N GLY A 223 7.32 -6.90 -17.40
CA GLY A 223 8.46 -6.65 -18.26
C GLY A 223 9.73 -7.32 -17.76
N ILE A 224 10.70 -7.40 -18.66
CA ILE A 224 11.96 -8.09 -18.43
C ILE A 224 13.12 -7.14 -18.67
N TRP A 225 14.04 -7.09 -17.71
CA TRP A 225 15.34 -6.45 -17.83
C TRP A 225 16.38 -7.52 -18.15
N GLN A 226 17.03 -7.46 -19.30
CA GLN A 226 17.98 -8.51 -19.71
C GLN A 226 19.24 -8.54 -18.85
N ASP A 227 19.85 -7.38 -18.57
CA ASP A 227 21.07 -7.28 -17.77
C ASP A 227 20.91 -6.44 -16.48
N GLY A 228 19.79 -5.74 -16.35
CA GLY A 228 19.54 -4.79 -15.25
C GLY A 228 20.56 -3.64 -15.19
N PRO A 229 20.47 -2.75 -14.21
CA PRO A 229 21.33 -1.57 -14.10
C PRO A 229 22.75 -1.89 -13.60
N ARG A 230 23.04 -3.13 -13.23
CA ARG A 230 24.31 -3.56 -12.62
C ARG A 230 24.98 -4.63 -13.45
N LYS A 231 25.90 -4.23 -14.33
CA LYS A 231 26.64 -5.12 -15.21
C LYS A 231 27.26 -6.31 -14.45
N GLY A 232 26.87 -7.53 -14.84
CA GLY A 232 27.50 -8.77 -14.41
C GLY A 232 27.12 -9.30 -13.04
N THR A 233 26.33 -8.57 -12.21
CA THR A 233 25.95 -8.99 -10.87
C THR A 233 24.57 -9.64 -10.80
N LEU A 234 23.68 -9.22 -11.67
CA LEU A 234 22.31 -9.75 -11.78
C LEU A 234 22.14 -10.36 -13.17
N GLY A 235 21.33 -11.39 -13.28
CA GLY A 235 20.89 -11.93 -14.56
C GLY A 235 19.63 -11.22 -15.04
N LYS A 236 18.88 -11.91 -15.91
CA LYS A 236 17.53 -11.51 -16.31
C LYS A 236 16.67 -11.26 -15.08
N GLN A 237 15.94 -10.15 -15.08
CA GLN A 237 15.08 -9.72 -13.97
C GLN A 237 13.67 -9.50 -14.50
N ASP A 238 12.69 -9.89 -13.71
CA ASP A 238 11.29 -9.65 -14.02
C ASP A 238 10.76 -8.48 -13.17
N THR A 239 9.98 -7.60 -13.80
CA THR A 239 9.30 -6.50 -13.15
C THR A 239 7.82 -6.58 -13.43
N SER A 240 7.00 -6.49 -12.41
CA SER A 240 5.56 -6.40 -12.54
C SER A 240 5.03 -5.15 -11.82
N PHE A 241 4.10 -4.48 -12.47
CA PHE A 241 3.30 -3.41 -11.90
C PHE A 241 1.83 -3.83 -11.93
N ILE A 242 1.17 -3.76 -10.79
CA ILE A 242 -0.28 -3.95 -10.66
C ILE A 242 -0.87 -2.64 -10.15
N ALA A 243 -1.76 -2.06 -10.95
CA ALA A 243 -2.44 -0.83 -10.56
C ALA A 243 -3.30 -1.05 -9.29
N PRO A 244 -3.38 -0.07 -8.38
CA PRO A 244 -2.88 1.29 -8.58
C PRO A 244 -1.46 1.53 -8.07
N GLY A 245 -0.85 0.63 -7.31
CA GLY A 245 0.36 0.99 -6.60
C GLY A 245 1.25 -0.16 -6.15
N PHE A 246 1.14 -1.35 -6.73
CA PHE A 246 2.01 -2.47 -6.43
C PHE A 246 3.09 -2.64 -7.50
N VAL A 247 4.35 -2.66 -7.08
CA VAL A 247 5.50 -2.97 -7.95
C VAL A 247 6.28 -4.12 -7.33
N CYS A 248 6.66 -5.10 -8.13
CA CYS A 248 7.51 -6.20 -7.72
C CYS A 248 8.65 -6.38 -8.74
N HIS A 249 9.88 -6.30 -8.25
CA HIS A 249 11.08 -6.68 -9.01
C HIS A 249 11.60 -8.01 -8.50
N ASP A 250 11.72 -8.99 -9.38
CA ASP A 250 12.35 -10.28 -9.08
C ASP A 250 13.82 -10.22 -9.49
N LEU A 251 14.67 -10.14 -8.49
CA LEU A 251 16.10 -9.95 -8.65
C LEU A 251 16.82 -11.23 -8.27
N THR A 252 17.08 -12.10 -9.24
CA THR A 252 17.87 -13.30 -8.95
C THR A 252 19.36 -12.97 -9.00
N ALA A 253 20.01 -12.92 -7.83
CA ALA A 253 21.44 -12.75 -7.72
C ALA A 253 22.14 -14.10 -7.78
N LYS A 254 23.14 -14.26 -8.68
CA LYS A 254 23.83 -15.54 -8.95
C LYS A 254 24.47 -16.19 -7.70
N GLN A 255 24.79 -15.41 -6.66
CA GLN A 255 25.48 -15.89 -5.46
C GLN A 255 24.64 -15.85 -4.18
N LEU A 256 23.57 -15.06 -4.13
CA LEU A 256 22.79 -14.83 -2.90
C LEU A 256 21.45 -15.55 -2.89
N GLY A 257 21.00 -16.09 -4.02
CA GLY A 257 19.68 -16.68 -4.17
C GLY A 257 18.66 -15.70 -4.78
N ARG A 258 17.37 -16.01 -4.63
CA ARG A 258 16.28 -15.17 -5.18
C ARG A 258 15.94 -14.06 -4.17
N THR A 259 15.86 -12.84 -4.66
CA THR A 259 15.53 -11.65 -3.88
C THR A 259 14.45 -10.87 -4.58
N LEU A 260 13.43 -10.45 -3.87
CA LEU A 260 12.41 -9.56 -4.41
C LEU A 260 12.55 -8.16 -3.80
N THR A 261 12.25 -7.15 -4.60
CA THR A 261 12.01 -5.79 -4.11
C THR A 261 10.56 -5.46 -4.40
N VAL A 262 9.77 -5.29 -3.37
CA VAL A 262 8.32 -5.07 -3.50
C VAL A 262 7.95 -3.76 -2.84
N VAL A 263 7.22 -2.94 -3.57
CA VAL A 263 6.73 -1.65 -3.11
C VAL A 263 5.23 -1.57 -3.32
N TYR A 264 4.54 -1.10 -2.27
CA TYR A 264 3.18 -0.60 -2.39
C TYR A 264 3.22 0.91 -2.15
N ALA A 265 2.62 1.67 -3.06
CA ALA A 265 2.44 3.11 -2.94
C ALA A 265 0.97 3.40 -2.61
N THR A 266 0.69 3.78 -1.37
CA THR A 266 -0.66 4.13 -0.92
C THR A 266 -0.83 5.64 -0.89
N PRO A 267 -1.70 6.23 -1.72
CA PRO A 267 -1.96 7.67 -1.70
C PRO A 267 -2.60 8.09 -0.36
N ILE A 268 -2.00 9.05 0.33
CA ILE A 268 -2.57 9.66 1.55
C ILE A 268 -3.48 10.82 1.13
N ARG A 269 -2.86 11.90 0.65
CA ARG A 269 -3.50 13.09 0.09
C ARG A 269 -2.63 13.66 -1.01
N LYS A 270 -3.08 14.72 -1.69
CA LYS A 270 -2.28 15.36 -2.71
C LYS A 270 -0.91 15.76 -2.15
N GLY A 271 0.16 15.34 -2.81
CA GLY A 271 1.54 15.57 -2.41
C GLY A 271 2.02 14.69 -1.26
N GLU A 272 1.29 13.64 -0.88
CA GLU A 272 1.69 12.72 0.17
C GLU A 272 1.30 11.28 -0.15
N CYS A 273 2.21 10.34 0.07
CA CYS A 273 1.92 8.91 -0.02
C CYS A 273 2.60 8.12 1.11
N ARG A 274 2.10 6.91 1.38
CA ARG A 274 2.78 5.92 2.23
C ARG A 274 3.41 4.85 1.37
N LEU A 275 4.70 4.70 1.52
CA LEU A 275 5.47 3.59 0.99
C LEU A 275 5.38 2.42 1.96
N PHE A 276 5.04 1.23 1.47
CA PHE A 276 5.35 -0.04 2.13
C PHE A 276 6.38 -0.76 1.27
N ALA A 277 7.61 -0.89 1.77
CA ALA A 277 8.66 -1.63 1.09
C ALA A 277 8.88 -2.97 1.77
N ARG A 278 8.99 -4.01 0.96
CA ARG A 278 9.21 -5.39 1.39
C ARG A 278 10.38 -5.98 0.61
N PHE A 279 11.27 -6.64 1.32
CA PHE A 279 12.44 -7.28 0.74
C PHE A 279 12.45 -8.76 1.13
N PRO A 280 11.77 -9.61 0.36
CA PRO A 280 11.83 -11.06 0.53
C PRO A 280 13.16 -11.61 0.02
N PHE A 281 13.81 -12.45 0.83
CA PHE A 281 15.04 -13.17 0.50
C PHE A 281 14.81 -14.67 0.63
N LYS A 282 15.12 -15.43 -0.42
CA LYS A 282 15.18 -16.87 -0.42
C LYS A 282 16.65 -17.30 -0.57
N PHE A 283 17.29 -17.62 0.54
CA PHE A 283 18.70 -17.98 0.57
C PHE A 283 18.93 -19.43 0.18
N ALA A 284 20.06 -19.70 -0.48
CA ALA A 284 20.51 -21.07 -0.78
C ALA A 284 20.84 -21.87 0.50
N SER A 285 21.16 -21.21 1.63
CA SER A 285 21.41 -21.83 2.93
C SER A 285 20.60 -21.16 4.04
N LYS A 286 20.34 -21.91 5.12
CA LYS A 286 19.55 -21.42 6.26
C LYS A 286 20.30 -20.45 7.18
N LEU A 287 21.63 -20.39 7.08
CA LEU A 287 22.47 -19.62 8.01
C LEU A 287 22.27 -18.10 7.90
N PRO A 288 22.29 -17.47 6.70
CA PRO A 288 21.99 -16.04 6.57
C PRO A 288 20.56 -15.70 7.04
N ALA A 289 19.59 -16.55 6.72
CA ALA A 289 18.20 -16.39 7.16
C ALA A 289 18.07 -16.34 8.69
N PHE A 290 18.81 -17.16 9.39
CA PHE A 290 18.84 -17.19 10.86
C PHE A 290 19.36 -15.86 11.44
N PHE A 291 20.48 -15.33 10.93
CA PHE A 291 21.03 -14.07 11.41
C PHE A 291 20.11 -12.87 11.12
N ILE A 292 19.47 -12.85 9.95
CA ILE A 292 18.52 -11.78 9.63
C ILE A 292 17.30 -11.81 10.57
N LYS A 293 16.78 -12.99 10.90
CA LYS A 293 15.67 -13.14 11.87
C LYS A 293 16.03 -12.67 13.28
N LEU A 294 17.31 -12.71 13.65
CA LEU A 294 17.79 -12.18 14.94
C LEU A 294 17.95 -10.66 14.95
N THR A 295 17.96 -10.01 13.77
CA THR A 295 18.10 -8.57 13.68
C THR A 295 16.82 -7.87 14.18
N PRO A 296 16.92 -6.96 15.17
CA PRO A 296 15.75 -6.24 15.65
C PRO A 296 15.06 -5.45 14.56
N ARG A 297 13.72 -5.44 14.54
CA ARG A 297 12.91 -4.73 13.51
C ARG A 297 13.28 -3.25 13.39
N TRP A 298 13.50 -2.57 14.51
CA TRP A 298 13.89 -1.16 14.53
C TRP A 298 15.22 -0.90 13.80
N TYR A 299 16.19 -1.80 13.92
CA TYR A 299 17.48 -1.67 13.24
C TYR A 299 17.32 -1.87 11.72
N SER A 300 16.59 -2.90 11.31
CA SER A 300 16.28 -3.14 9.89
C SER A 300 15.50 -1.96 9.29
N HIS A 301 14.57 -1.39 10.06
CA HIS A 301 13.79 -0.22 9.64
C HIS A 301 14.69 1.01 9.41
N ILE A 302 15.58 1.33 10.33
CA ILE A 302 16.54 2.44 10.17
C ILE A 302 17.46 2.21 8.98
N SER A 303 18.01 1.01 8.83
CA SER A 303 18.90 0.67 7.71
C SER A 303 18.22 0.81 6.35
N ASN A 304 16.98 0.33 6.22
CA ASN A 304 16.21 0.43 4.98
C ASN A 304 15.79 1.88 4.68
N ASN A 305 15.49 2.68 5.70
CA ASN A 305 15.16 4.09 5.51
C ASN A 305 16.32 4.90 4.92
N ARG A 306 17.55 4.52 5.19
CA ARG A 306 18.73 5.20 4.60
C ARG A 306 18.74 5.09 3.08
N ILE A 307 18.33 3.96 2.52
CA ILE A 307 18.21 3.79 1.06
C ILE A 307 17.15 4.74 0.49
N LEU A 308 16.02 4.87 1.18
CA LEU A 308 14.93 5.77 0.78
C LEU A 308 15.33 7.26 0.87
N GLU A 309 16.26 7.61 1.77
CA GLU A 309 16.76 8.98 1.91
C GLU A 309 17.59 9.42 0.72
N ASP A 310 18.29 8.50 0.06
CA ASP A 310 19.07 8.81 -1.14
C ASP A 310 18.20 9.37 -2.28
N ASP A 311 16.95 8.91 -2.39
CA ASP A 311 16.00 9.33 -3.43
C ASP A 311 15.28 10.63 -3.11
N GLN A 312 15.06 10.92 -1.82
CA GLN A 312 14.15 11.99 -1.38
C GLN A 312 14.49 13.35 -1.95
N ILE A 313 15.78 13.68 -2.06
CA ILE A 313 16.21 14.97 -2.59
C ILE A 313 15.76 15.17 -4.03
N PHE A 314 15.80 14.11 -4.84
CA PHE A 314 15.43 14.17 -6.26
C PHE A 314 13.91 14.19 -6.44
N LEU A 315 13.19 13.35 -5.71
CA LEU A 315 11.74 13.23 -5.78
C LEU A 315 11.03 14.46 -5.21
N HIS A 316 11.70 15.22 -4.34
CA HIS A 316 11.17 16.49 -3.82
C HIS A 316 11.16 17.60 -4.88
N TYR A 317 12.04 17.54 -5.89
CA TYR A 317 12.12 18.53 -6.96
C TYR A 317 11.23 18.20 -8.17
N GLN A 318 10.64 17.02 -8.22
CA GLN A 318 9.66 16.62 -9.24
C GLN A 318 8.24 17.05 -8.89
#